data_ae56569046e8fa86c86bfd99fd37d450
#
_entry.id   ae56569046e8fa86c86bfd99fd37d450
#
_cell.length_a   1.000
_cell.length_b   1.000
_cell.length_c   1.000
_cell.angle_alpha   90.00
_cell.angle_beta   90.00
_cell.angle_gamma   90.00
#
_symmetry.space_group_name_H-M   'P 1'
#
loop_
_entity.id
_entity.type
_entity.pdbx_description
1 polymer ?
#
loop_
_entity_poly.entity_id
_entity_poly.type
_entity_poly.pdbx_seq_one_letter_code
_entity_poly.pdbx_strand_id
1 'polypeptide(L)'
;MEIAWNEIAFGIAKDIEKAVIPLFGTKKAAEIVGENVSGDTTEYVDRVSENIALSRLNALGVNVVSEEIGFVDNGSDYTVVIDPIDGSYNFVSGIPIFAFSFAVFKRKKPVYGAIYEFIPENFYEAIPGRGAFLNGKQIHVRKPERGKEALSFYTRGRCTGIIKKVKRVRVLGAIAVELAYLAKGALDGVLDIRNYVRPTDIAAGVLIAREAGAIVTDEKGKELKLTLSASEKTNIIAVNERYLLDMILEEMGDGP
;
A
#
# COMPACT_ATOMS: atom_id res chain seq x y z
N MET A 1 -4.42 25.49 -13.61
CA MET A 1 -5.22 24.91 -12.50
C MET A 1 -4.37 23.84 -11.85
N GLU A 2 -4.29 23.85 -10.53
CA GLU A 2 -3.66 22.75 -9.78
C GLU A 2 -4.63 21.56 -9.79
N ILE A 3 -4.14 20.36 -10.03
CA ILE A 3 -5.00 19.16 -10.10
C ILE A 3 -5.41 18.79 -8.66
N ALA A 4 -6.69 18.66 -8.39
CA ALA A 4 -7.24 18.27 -7.09
C ALA A 4 -7.17 16.74 -6.92
N TRP A 5 -5.96 16.21 -6.63
CA TRP A 5 -5.70 14.78 -6.55
C TRP A 5 -6.54 14.07 -5.48
N ASN A 6 -6.83 14.75 -4.37
CA ASN A 6 -7.70 14.22 -3.31
C ASN A 6 -9.12 13.95 -3.81
N GLU A 7 -9.73 14.87 -4.56
CA GLU A 7 -11.07 14.69 -5.13
C GLU A 7 -11.10 13.56 -6.16
N ILE A 8 -10.03 13.48 -6.98
CA ILE A 8 -9.89 12.41 -7.98
C ILE A 8 -9.76 11.06 -7.30
N ALA A 9 -8.83 10.90 -6.35
CA ALA A 9 -8.61 9.65 -5.64
C ALA A 9 -9.86 9.19 -4.88
N PHE A 10 -10.50 10.11 -4.13
CA PHE A 10 -11.73 9.82 -3.40
C PHE A 10 -12.88 9.45 -4.34
N GLY A 11 -13.04 10.18 -5.45
CA GLY A 11 -14.07 9.91 -6.45
C GLY A 11 -13.91 8.52 -7.09
N ILE A 12 -12.67 8.13 -7.46
CA ILE A 12 -12.38 6.79 -7.99
C ILE A 12 -12.68 5.74 -6.92
N ALA A 13 -12.21 5.94 -5.68
CA ALA A 13 -12.46 5.01 -4.58
C ALA A 13 -13.96 4.76 -4.34
N LYS A 14 -14.78 5.82 -4.37
CA LYS A 14 -16.25 5.70 -4.20
C LYS A 14 -16.94 5.02 -5.40
N ASP A 15 -16.44 5.21 -6.62
CA ASP A 15 -16.96 4.51 -7.78
C ASP A 15 -16.62 3.00 -7.72
N ILE A 16 -15.40 2.65 -7.31
CA ILE A 16 -14.99 1.27 -7.07
C ILE A 16 -15.85 0.66 -5.95
N GLU A 17 -15.94 1.31 -4.79
CA GLU A 17 -16.74 0.86 -3.65
C GLU A 17 -18.15 0.48 -4.06
N LYS A 18 -18.84 1.37 -4.78
CA LYS A 18 -20.21 1.15 -5.26
C LYS A 18 -20.33 -0.11 -6.13
N ALA A 19 -19.31 -0.40 -6.95
CA ALA A 19 -19.32 -1.54 -7.84
C ALA A 19 -18.94 -2.85 -7.17
N VAL A 20 -17.95 -2.82 -6.23
CA VAL A 20 -17.35 -4.03 -5.70
C VAL A 20 -17.93 -4.48 -4.36
N ILE A 21 -18.37 -3.57 -3.48
CA ILE A 21 -18.90 -3.97 -2.16
C ILE A 21 -20.06 -4.98 -2.26
N PRO A 22 -20.99 -4.91 -3.24
CA PRO A 22 -21.99 -5.95 -3.42
C PRO A 22 -21.44 -7.34 -3.75
N LEU A 23 -20.16 -7.42 -4.15
CA LEU A 23 -19.47 -8.68 -4.49
C LEU A 23 -18.63 -9.23 -3.32
N PHE A 24 -18.48 -8.48 -2.22
CA PHE A 24 -17.63 -8.86 -1.09
C PHE A 24 -17.96 -10.25 -0.55
N GLY A 25 -16.96 -11.13 -0.49
CA GLY A 25 -17.11 -12.51 -0.02
C GLY A 25 -17.94 -13.42 -0.91
N THR A 26 -18.24 -13.02 -2.15
CA THR A 26 -19.04 -13.84 -3.08
C THR A 26 -18.16 -14.68 -4.01
N LYS A 27 -18.70 -15.82 -4.47
CA LYS A 27 -18.01 -16.66 -5.47
C LYS A 27 -17.74 -15.91 -6.77
N LYS A 28 -18.61 -14.97 -7.14
CA LYS A 28 -18.46 -14.18 -8.37
C LYS A 28 -17.23 -13.29 -8.31
N ALA A 29 -16.91 -12.70 -7.16
CA ALA A 29 -15.70 -11.89 -6.98
C ALA A 29 -14.43 -12.68 -7.29
N ALA A 30 -14.39 -13.96 -6.90
CA ALA A 30 -13.26 -14.88 -7.06
C ALA A 30 -13.21 -15.60 -8.42
N GLU A 31 -14.11 -15.28 -9.38
CA GLU A 31 -14.04 -15.85 -10.72
C GLU A 31 -12.76 -15.40 -11.42
N ILE A 32 -11.93 -16.37 -11.86
CA ILE A 32 -10.72 -16.06 -12.62
C ILE A 32 -11.12 -15.60 -14.03
N VAL A 33 -10.71 -14.39 -14.40
CA VAL A 33 -11.06 -13.74 -15.68
C VAL A 33 -9.84 -13.46 -16.56
N GLY A 34 -8.64 -13.83 -16.12
CA GLY A 34 -7.41 -13.66 -16.88
C GLY A 34 -6.15 -13.81 -16.04
N GLU A 35 -5.06 -13.30 -16.58
CA GLU A 35 -3.76 -13.17 -15.91
C GLU A 35 -3.30 -11.72 -16.01
N ASN A 36 -2.57 -11.25 -14.99
CA ASN A 36 -1.98 -9.92 -14.96
C ASN A 36 -0.59 -9.89 -15.65
N VAL A 37 0.01 -8.71 -15.76
CA VAL A 37 1.32 -8.53 -16.41
C VAL A 37 2.49 -9.26 -15.72
N SER A 38 2.28 -9.71 -14.49
CA SER A 38 3.26 -10.49 -13.71
C SER A 38 3.04 -12.00 -13.79
N GLY A 39 1.97 -12.46 -14.47
CA GLY A 39 1.58 -13.87 -14.61
C GLY A 39 0.79 -14.41 -13.41
N ASP A 40 0.32 -13.54 -12.50
CA ASP A 40 -0.59 -13.92 -11.43
C ASP A 40 -2.04 -13.92 -11.99
N THR A 41 -2.94 -14.69 -11.38
CA THR A 41 -4.35 -14.76 -11.80
C THR A 41 -5.07 -13.45 -11.49
N THR A 42 -5.86 -12.95 -12.47
CA THR A 42 -6.77 -11.81 -12.29
C THR A 42 -8.14 -12.32 -11.88
N GLU A 43 -8.64 -11.88 -10.75
CA GLU A 43 -10.01 -12.16 -10.31
C GLU A 43 -11.01 -11.14 -10.90
N TYR A 44 -12.30 -11.50 -10.94
CA TYR A 44 -13.33 -10.63 -11.48
C TYR A 44 -13.38 -9.26 -10.78
N VAL A 45 -13.20 -9.23 -9.46
CA VAL A 45 -13.18 -8.00 -8.67
C VAL A 45 -12.04 -7.07 -9.08
N ASP A 46 -10.84 -7.62 -9.33
CA ASP A 46 -9.67 -6.84 -9.75
C ASP A 46 -9.92 -6.19 -11.12
N ARG A 47 -10.47 -6.97 -12.06
CA ARG A 47 -10.82 -6.46 -13.39
C ARG A 47 -11.86 -5.35 -13.35
N VAL A 48 -12.89 -5.48 -12.51
CA VAL A 48 -13.95 -4.47 -12.39
C VAL A 48 -13.38 -3.18 -11.80
N SER A 49 -12.63 -3.28 -10.70
CA SER A 49 -12.06 -2.12 -10.01
C SER A 49 -11.00 -1.40 -10.85
N GLU A 50 -10.14 -2.15 -11.54
CA GLU A 50 -9.14 -1.56 -12.45
C GLU A 50 -9.81 -0.82 -13.63
N ASN A 51 -10.80 -1.40 -14.28
CA ASN A 51 -11.50 -0.75 -15.39
C ASN A 51 -12.15 0.59 -14.97
N ILE A 52 -12.69 0.67 -13.76
CA ILE A 52 -13.24 1.92 -13.20
C ILE A 52 -12.11 2.96 -13.02
N ALA A 53 -11.02 2.59 -12.38
CA ALA A 53 -9.89 3.49 -12.15
C ALA A 53 -9.28 3.98 -13.47
N LEU A 54 -9.02 3.08 -14.41
CA LEU A 54 -8.46 3.40 -15.75
C LEU A 54 -9.35 4.34 -16.55
N SER A 55 -10.67 4.12 -16.53
CA SER A 55 -11.62 5.01 -17.23
C SER A 55 -11.50 6.45 -16.78
N ARG A 56 -11.35 6.68 -15.47
CA ARG A 56 -11.18 8.01 -14.86
C ARG A 56 -9.81 8.61 -15.19
N LEU A 57 -8.74 7.82 -15.05
CA LEU A 57 -7.37 8.28 -15.22
C LEU A 57 -7.02 8.55 -16.67
N ASN A 58 -7.49 7.73 -17.61
CA ASN A 58 -7.30 7.97 -19.03
C ASN A 58 -8.00 9.26 -19.50
N ALA A 59 -9.19 9.57 -18.96
CA ALA A 59 -9.86 10.84 -19.23
C ALA A 59 -9.07 12.08 -18.79
N LEU A 60 -8.15 11.92 -17.80
CA LEU A 60 -7.25 12.97 -17.34
C LEU A 60 -5.95 13.06 -18.17
N GLY A 61 -5.68 12.08 -19.04
CA GLY A 61 -4.48 12.02 -19.86
C GLY A 61 -3.18 11.84 -19.04
N VAL A 62 -3.25 11.19 -17.88
CA VAL A 62 -2.08 10.87 -17.04
C VAL A 62 -1.55 9.49 -17.36
N ASN A 63 -0.23 9.27 -17.17
CA ASN A 63 0.32 7.92 -17.24
C ASN A 63 -0.18 7.10 -16.05
N VAL A 64 -0.38 5.80 -16.24
CA VAL A 64 -0.87 4.91 -15.18
C VAL A 64 0.07 3.71 -15.05
N VAL A 65 0.36 3.32 -13.80
CA VAL A 65 0.96 2.04 -13.44
C VAL A 65 -0.06 1.30 -12.58
N SER A 66 -0.52 0.15 -13.03
CA SER A 66 -1.49 -0.70 -12.31
C SER A 66 -1.04 -2.15 -12.33
N GLU A 67 -1.45 -2.91 -11.32
CA GLU A 67 -1.04 -4.31 -11.16
C GLU A 67 -1.46 -5.18 -12.36
N GLU A 68 -2.68 -5.01 -12.85
CA GLU A 68 -3.26 -5.85 -13.87
C GLU A 68 -2.79 -5.50 -15.29
N ILE A 69 -2.84 -4.21 -15.65
CA ILE A 69 -2.53 -3.75 -17.02
C ILE A 69 -1.06 -3.38 -17.22
N GLY A 70 -0.31 -3.16 -16.13
CA GLY A 70 1.07 -2.68 -16.21
C GLY A 70 1.16 -1.16 -16.40
N PHE A 71 1.97 -0.71 -17.36
CA PHE A 71 2.20 0.72 -17.63
C PHE A 71 1.43 1.19 -18.86
N VAL A 72 0.63 2.24 -18.66
CA VAL A 72 -0.07 2.97 -19.73
C VAL A 72 0.60 4.34 -19.89
N ASP A 73 1.22 4.57 -21.05
CA ASP A 73 1.89 5.84 -21.39
C ASP A 73 0.94 6.75 -22.16
N ASN A 74 0.56 7.86 -21.54
CA ASN A 74 -0.23 8.93 -22.16
C ASN A 74 0.60 10.20 -22.45
N GLY A 75 1.94 10.10 -22.37
CA GLY A 75 2.86 11.22 -22.63
C GLY A 75 2.83 12.31 -21.56
N SER A 76 2.36 12.01 -20.34
CA SER A 76 2.18 12.97 -19.26
C SER A 76 3.43 13.12 -18.39
N ASP A 77 3.64 14.31 -17.82
CA ASP A 77 4.59 14.51 -16.72
C ASP A 77 4.12 13.81 -15.40
N TYR A 78 2.83 13.49 -15.29
CA TYR A 78 2.26 12.82 -14.14
C TYR A 78 2.09 11.33 -14.40
N THR A 79 2.50 10.52 -13.43
CA THR A 79 2.27 9.07 -13.41
C THR A 79 1.50 8.74 -12.14
N VAL A 80 0.35 8.11 -12.31
CA VAL A 80 -0.46 7.60 -11.19
C VAL A 80 -0.18 6.12 -11.04
N VAL A 81 0.19 5.71 -9.84
CA VAL A 81 0.44 4.31 -9.46
C VAL A 81 -0.73 3.85 -8.61
N ILE A 82 -1.41 2.80 -9.02
CA ILE A 82 -2.59 2.29 -8.33
C ILE A 82 -2.51 0.80 -8.06
N ASP A 83 -3.12 0.41 -6.96
CA ASP A 83 -3.67 -0.91 -6.72
C ASP A 83 -5.16 -0.71 -6.41
N PRO A 84 -6.05 -1.13 -7.33
CA PRO A 84 -7.49 -0.94 -7.14
C PRO A 84 -8.09 -1.69 -5.96
N ILE A 85 -7.51 -2.86 -5.58
CA ILE A 85 -7.94 -3.68 -4.43
C ILE A 85 -6.72 -4.34 -3.79
N ASP A 86 -5.91 -3.56 -3.01
CA ASP A 86 -4.92 -4.16 -2.11
C ASP A 86 -5.63 -5.09 -1.10
N GLY A 87 -5.27 -6.36 -1.12
CA GLY A 87 -5.92 -7.39 -0.32
C GLY A 87 -7.10 -8.08 -1.03
N SER A 88 -7.02 -8.33 -2.34
CA SER A 88 -8.06 -9.04 -3.11
C SER A 88 -8.38 -10.42 -2.52
N TYR A 89 -7.39 -11.18 -2.02
CA TYR A 89 -7.63 -12.42 -1.29
C TYR A 89 -8.55 -12.23 -0.06
N ASN A 90 -8.32 -11.17 0.72
CA ASN A 90 -9.19 -10.83 1.84
C ASN A 90 -10.61 -10.52 1.35
N PHE A 91 -10.70 -9.73 0.28
CA PHE A 91 -11.99 -9.37 -0.31
C PHE A 91 -12.81 -10.60 -0.70
N VAL A 92 -12.25 -11.51 -1.49
CA VAL A 92 -12.97 -12.71 -1.95
C VAL A 92 -13.25 -13.70 -0.82
N SER A 93 -12.40 -13.72 0.20
CA SER A 93 -12.56 -14.56 1.40
C SER A 93 -13.53 -13.98 2.44
N GLY A 94 -14.08 -12.77 2.22
CA GLY A 94 -14.97 -12.11 3.17
C GLY A 94 -14.26 -11.55 4.41
N ILE A 95 -12.96 -11.28 4.33
CA ILE A 95 -12.18 -10.63 5.39
C ILE A 95 -12.19 -9.12 5.15
N PRO A 96 -12.72 -8.28 6.06
CA PRO A 96 -12.95 -6.85 5.82
C PRO A 96 -11.69 -5.99 5.98
N ILE A 97 -10.57 -6.40 5.35
CA ILE A 97 -9.28 -5.70 5.37
C ILE A 97 -8.76 -5.63 3.93
N PHE A 98 -9.11 -4.58 3.22
CA PHE A 98 -8.71 -4.30 1.84
C PHE A 98 -8.91 -2.82 1.53
N ALA A 99 -8.15 -2.29 0.56
CA ALA A 99 -8.15 -0.87 0.27
C ALA A 99 -7.85 -0.57 -1.21
N PHE A 100 -8.24 0.61 -1.66
CA PHE A 100 -7.74 1.24 -2.87
C PHE A 100 -6.47 2.04 -2.53
N SER A 101 -5.38 1.79 -3.25
CA SER A 101 -4.11 2.49 -3.12
C SER A 101 -3.87 3.39 -4.34
N PHE A 102 -3.50 4.66 -4.10
CA PHE A 102 -3.37 5.67 -5.15
C PHE A 102 -2.18 6.59 -4.84
N ALA A 103 -1.17 6.59 -5.69
CA ALA A 103 -0.01 7.48 -5.55
C ALA A 103 0.25 8.25 -6.84
N VAL A 104 0.56 9.54 -6.74
CA VAL A 104 0.86 10.41 -7.87
C VAL A 104 2.31 10.85 -7.83
N PHE A 105 2.97 10.69 -8.95
CA PHE A 105 4.33 11.14 -9.18
C PHE A 105 4.36 12.17 -10.30
N LYS A 106 5.16 13.22 -10.12
CA LYS A 106 5.50 14.16 -11.18
C LYS A 106 6.98 13.99 -11.50
N ARG A 107 7.31 13.56 -12.74
CA ARG A 107 8.70 13.31 -13.15
C ARG A 107 9.45 12.45 -12.11
N LYS A 108 8.84 11.34 -11.70
CA LYS A 108 9.35 10.37 -10.70
C LYS A 108 9.44 10.88 -9.25
N LYS A 109 8.99 12.10 -8.94
CA LYS A 109 8.91 12.60 -7.56
C LYS A 109 7.48 12.43 -7.04
N PRO A 110 7.26 11.84 -5.85
CA PRO A 110 5.93 11.74 -5.28
C PRO A 110 5.37 13.13 -5.00
N VAL A 111 4.10 13.35 -5.32
CA VAL A 111 3.41 14.63 -5.08
C VAL A 111 2.12 14.46 -4.31
N TYR A 112 1.55 13.24 -4.29
CA TYR A 112 0.35 12.92 -3.55
C TYR A 112 0.25 11.40 -3.32
N GLY A 113 -0.34 10.98 -2.21
CA GLY A 113 -0.68 9.58 -1.93
C GLY A 113 -1.98 9.49 -1.16
N ALA A 114 -2.81 8.51 -1.50
CA ALA A 114 -4.04 8.21 -0.77
C ALA A 114 -4.28 6.69 -0.69
N ILE A 115 -4.92 6.29 0.42
CA ILE A 115 -5.42 4.94 0.63
C ILE A 115 -6.86 5.07 1.12
N TYR A 116 -7.78 4.37 0.46
CA TYR A 116 -9.16 4.28 0.91
C TYR A 116 -9.46 2.87 1.39
N GLU A 117 -9.63 2.73 2.69
CA GLU A 117 -10.03 1.48 3.36
C GLU A 117 -11.55 1.36 3.29
N PHE A 118 -12.07 0.43 2.50
CA PHE A 118 -13.48 0.41 2.09
C PHE A 118 -14.47 0.15 3.25
N ILE A 119 -14.18 -0.81 4.12
CA ILE A 119 -15.20 -1.19 5.13
C ILE A 119 -15.36 -0.15 6.24
N PRO A 120 -14.29 0.40 6.86
CA PRO A 120 -14.45 1.49 7.82
C PRO A 120 -14.59 2.86 7.14
N GLU A 121 -14.57 2.93 5.80
CA GLU A 121 -14.62 4.15 5.01
C GLU A 121 -13.56 5.19 5.42
N ASN A 122 -12.36 4.71 5.73
CA ASN A 122 -11.24 5.56 6.12
C ASN A 122 -10.47 6.04 4.89
N PHE A 123 -10.31 7.36 4.76
CA PHE A 123 -9.50 7.97 3.72
C PHE A 123 -8.22 8.53 4.31
N TYR A 124 -7.11 7.88 4.02
CA TYR A 124 -5.77 8.32 4.39
C TYR A 124 -5.17 9.08 3.21
N GLU A 125 -4.51 10.19 3.46
CA GLU A 125 -3.82 10.94 2.41
C GLU A 125 -2.56 11.61 2.93
N ALA A 126 -1.63 11.89 2.01
CA ALA A 126 -0.42 12.66 2.31
C ALA A 126 0.03 13.48 1.11
N ILE A 127 0.61 14.64 1.41
CA ILE A 127 1.28 15.53 0.47
C ILE A 127 2.69 15.75 1.01
N PRO A 128 3.76 15.60 0.19
CA PRO A 128 5.14 15.80 0.64
C PRO A 128 5.34 17.13 1.37
N GLY A 129 5.86 17.07 2.61
CA GLY A 129 6.11 18.23 3.45
C GLY A 129 4.88 18.86 4.10
N ARG A 130 3.67 18.28 3.93
CA ARG A 130 2.45 18.77 4.58
C ARG A 130 1.90 17.83 5.64
N GLY A 131 2.49 16.64 5.77
CA GLY A 131 2.07 15.60 6.71
C GLY A 131 1.05 14.63 6.14
N ALA A 132 0.65 13.67 6.98
CA ALA A 132 -0.35 12.66 6.67
C ALA A 132 -1.67 12.94 7.40
N PHE A 133 -2.79 12.55 6.79
CA PHE A 133 -4.13 12.83 7.30
C PHE A 133 -5.02 11.58 7.20
N LEU A 134 -5.91 11.41 8.15
CA LEU A 134 -7.02 10.45 8.15
C LEU A 134 -8.34 11.21 8.24
N ASN A 135 -9.18 11.11 7.22
CA ASN A 135 -10.48 11.82 7.15
C ASN A 135 -10.31 13.31 7.47
N GLY A 136 -9.28 13.96 6.89
CA GLY A 136 -8.97 15.38 7.08
C GLY A 136 -8.29 15.73 8.41
N LYS A 137 -8.06 14.78 9.33
CA LYS A 137 -7.36 15.01 10.59
C LYS A 137 -5.91 14.55 10.48
N GLN A 138 -4.97 15.39 10.86
CA GLN A 138 -3.55 15.05 10.84
C GLN A 138 -3.26 13.84 11.74
N ILE A 139 -2.45 12.92 11.25
CA ILE A 139 -2.02 11.71 11.95
C ILE A 139 -0.50 11.63 12.02
N HIS A 140 -0.02 10.91 13.02
CA HIS A 140 1.40 10.65 13.24
C HIS A 140 1.59 9.22 13.73
N VAL A 141 2.76 8.66 13.45
CA VAL A 141 3.17 7.41 14.10
C VAL A 141 3.17 7.59 15.61
N ARG A 142 2.83 6.53 16.33
CA ARG A 142 2.93 6.58 17.79
C ARG A 142 4.37 6.38 18.25
N LYS A 143 4.69 6.89 19.42
CA LYS A 143 5.91 6.49 20.10
C LYS A 143 5.73 5.06 20.65
N PRO A 144 6.60 4.08 20.27
CA PRO A 144 6.44 2.71 20.72
C PRO A 144 6.76 2.57 22.19
N GLU A 145 6.10 1.62 22.85
CA GLU A 145 6.41 1.23 24.21
C GLU A 145 7.19 -0.10 24.19
N ARG A 146 8.45 -0.08 24.66
CA ARG A 146 9.34 -1.25 24.65
C ARG A 146 8.70 -2.44 25.37
N GLY A 147 8.71 -3.61 24.72
CA GLY A 147 8.06 -4.83 25.20
C GLY A 147 6.54 -4.88 24.95
N LYS A 148 5.97 -3.91 24.25
CA LYS A 148 4.56 -3.89 23.86
C LYS A 148 4.35 -3.69 22.36
N GLU A 149 5.40 -3.74 21.59
CA GLU A 149 5.40 -3.49 20.14
C GLU A 149 4.44 -4.43 19.40
N ALA A 150 3.84 -3.90 18.34
CA ALA A 150 3.00 -4.63 17.41
C ALA A 150 3.53 -4.44 15.98
N LEU A 151 4.03 -5.51 15.37
CA LEU A 151 4.53 -5.50 14.01
C LEU A 151 3.60 -6.28 13.09
N SER A 152 3.43 -5.80 11.85
CA SER A 152 3.00 -6.65 10.74
C SER A 152 4.24 -7.19 10.04
N PHE A 153 4.27 -8.52 9.81
CA PHE A 153 5.50 -9.17 9.40
C PHE A 153 5.29 -10.30 8.40
N TYR A 154 5.71 -10.06 7.17
CA TYR A 154 5.70 -11.03 6.08
C TYR A 154 7.10 -11.58 5.84
N THR A 155 7.25 -12.90 5.95
CA THR A 155 8.53 -13.60 5.78
C THR A 155 8.36 -14.96 5.10
N ARG A 156 9.44 -15.44 4.52
CA ARG A 156 9.61 -16.84 4.06
C ARG A 156 10.74 -17.52 4.85
N GLY A 157 10.67 -17.42 6.19
CA GLY A 157 11.65 -18.05 7.09
C GLY A 157 12.85 -17.17 7.46
N ARG A 158 13.00 -15.95 6.88
CA ARG A 158 14.04 -14.99 7.27
C ARG A 158 13.60 -14.15 8.46
N CYS A 159 14.55 -13.70 9.31
CA CYS A 159 14.30 -12.76 10.41
C CYS A 159 13.22 -13.22 11.41
N THR A 160 13.02 -14.54 11.55
CA THR A 160 11.94 -15.08 12.41
C THR A 160 12.19 -14.87 13.90
N GLY A 161 13.43 -14.61 14.31
CA GLY A 161 13.79 -14.27 15.68
C GLY A 161 13.08 -13.02 16.21
N ILE A 162 12.70 -12.08 15.33
CA ILE A 162 11.96 -10.87 15.68
C ILE A 162 10.63 -11.18 16.40
N ILE A 163 9.99 -12.30 16.07
CA ILE A 163 8.73 -12.74 16.68
C ILE A 163 8.85 -12.90 18.21
N LYS A 164 10.06 -13.29 18.68
CA LYS A 164 10.36 -13.46 20.12
C LYS A 164 10.67 -12.13 20.81
N LYS A 165 11.05 -11.11 20.05
CA LYS A 165 11.50 -9.80 20.56
C LYS A 165 10.36 -8.79 20.68
N VAL A 166 9.22 -9.01 20.01
CA VAL A 166 8.05 -8.12 20.01
C VAL A 166 6.84 -8.75 20.69
N LYS A 167 5.95 -7.93 21.24
CA LYS A 167 4.77 -8.43 21.96
C LYS A 167 3.69 -9.00 21.06
N ARG A 168 3.51 -8.42 19.87
CA ARG A 168 2.42 -8.79 18.96
C ARG A 168 2.92 -8.84 17.53
N VAL A 169 2.54 -9.90 16.83
CA VAL A 169 2.74 -10.03 15.38
C VAL A 169 1.38 -10.11 14.72
N ARG A 170 1.27 -9.49 13.56
CA ARG A 170 0.12 -9.50 12.67
C ARG A 170 0.56 -9.86 11.27
N VAL A 171 -0.36 -10.36 10.47
CA VAL A 171 -0.31 -10.48 9.02
C VAL A 171 -1.74 -10.20 8.57
N LEU A 172 -2.02 -8.99 8.09
CA LEU A 172 -3.39 -8.58 7.80
C LEU A 172 -3.79 -8.86 6.35
N GLY A 173 -2.82 -9.06 5.45
CA GLY A 173 -3.08 -9.46 4.06
C GLY A 173 -3.38 -8.30 3.11
N ALA A 174 -3.17 -7.04 3.53
CA ALA A 174 -3.33 -5.84 2.74
C ALA A 174 -2.27 -4.82 3.17
N ILE A 175 -1.16 -4.75 2.44
CA ILE A 175 0.02 -4.00 2.89
C ILE A 175 -0.20 -2.49 2.87
N ALA A 176 -1.01 -1.97 1.97
CA ALA A 176 -1.38 -0.55 1.98
C ALA A 176 -2.13 -0.18 3.27
N VAL A 177 -3.09 -1.02 3.69
CA VAL A 177 -3.81 -0.85 4.97
C VAL A 177 -2.85 -0.90 6.15
N GLU A 178 -1.89 -1.82 6.14
CA GLU A 178 -0.92 -1.97 7.23
C GLU A 178 0.00 -0.75 7.35
N LEU A 179 0.46 -0.20 6.21
CA LEU A 179 1.24 1.05 6.19
C LEU A 179 0.42 2.25 6.69
N ALA A 180 -0.88 2.32 6.34
CA ALA A 180 -1.79 3.32 6.89
C ALA A 180 -2.00 3.12 8.41
N TYR A 181 -2.02 1.88 8.89
CA TYR A 181 -2.12 1.57 10.33
C TYR A 181 -0.84 1.92 11.09
N LEU A 182 0.34 1.79 10.48
CA LEU A 182 1.57 2.34 11.02
C LEU A 182 1.48 3.87 11.12
N ALA A 183 1.05 4.53 10.05
CA ALA A 183 0.95 5.99 9.98
C ALA A 183 0.00 6.58 11.04
N LYS A 184 -1.14 5.92 11.32
CA LYS A 184 -2.06 6.34 12.40
C LYS A 184 -1.68 5.86 13.80
N GLY A 185 -0.53 5.16 13.93
CA GLY A 185 -0.05 4.69 15.23
C GLY A 185 -0.74 3.43 15.77
N ALA A 186 -1.42 2.64 14.94
CA ALA A 186 -2.01 1.36 15.35
C ALA A 186 -0.99 0.21 15.35
N LEU A 187 0.02 0.29 14.49
CA LEU A 187 1.17 -0.60 14.42
C LEU A 187 2.46 0.18 14.76
N ASP A 188 3.50 -0.55 15.15
CA ASP A 188 4.84 0.00 15.41
C ASP A 188 5.79 -0.27 14.23
N GLY A 189 5.45 -1.22 13.36
CA GLY A 189 6.18 -1.50 12.14
C GLY A 189 5.44 -2.42 11.19
N VAL A 190 5.84 -2.34 9.93
CA VAL A 190 5.39 -3.19 8.82
C VAL A 190 6.62 -3.65 8.07
N LEU A 191 6.77 -4.97 7.93
CA LEU A 191 7.90 -5.59 7.24
C LEU A 191 7.39 -6.58 6.20
N ASP A 192 7.86 -6.44 4.96
CA ASP A 192 7.80 -7.51 3.97
C ASP A 192 9.20 -7.75 3.39
N ILE A 193 9.77 -8.88 3.73
CA ILE A 193 11.13 -9.29 3.32
C ILE A 193 11.12 -10.54 2.44
N ARG A 194 10.00 -10.78 1.74
CA ARG A 194 9.83 -11.91 0.82
C ARG A 194 10.34 -11.63 -0.59
N ASN A 195 10.72 -10.38 -0.89
CA ASN A 195 10.93 -9.86 -2.25
C ASN A 195 9.67 -10.07 -3.11
N TYR A 196 8.54 -9.58 -2.63
CA TYR A 196 7.23 -9.88 -3.20
C TYR A 196 6.40 -8.62 -3.50
N VAL A 197 6.48 -7.58 -2.64
CA VAL A 197 5.69 -6.36 -2.82
C VAL A 197 6.13 -5.55 -4.03
N ARG A 198 5.18 -4.96 -4.71
CA ARG A 198 5.37 -4.11 -5.88
C ARG A 198 5.17 -2.64 -5.52
N PRO A 199 5.66 -1.70 -6.33
CA PRO A 199 5.36 -0.28 -6.15
C PRO A 199 3.86 0.03 -6.13
N THR A 200 3.02 -0.71 -6.86
CA THR A 200 1.56 -0.60 -6.85
C THR A 200 0.98 -0.77 -5.45
N ASP A 201 1.50 -1.75 -4.70
CA ASP A 201 1.01 -2.13 -3.39
C ASP A 201 1.40 -1.10 -2.30
N ILE A 202 2.58 -0.46 -2.44
CA ILE A 202 3.20 0.30 -1.35
C ILE A 202 3.43 1.78 -1.62
N ALA A 203 3.33 2.28 -2.87
CA ALA A 203 3.73 3.66 -3.18
C ALA A 203 2.97 4.71 -2.36
N ALA A 204 1.67 4.58 -2.24
CA ALA A 204 0.85 5.48 -1.42
C ALA A 204 1.18 5.33 0.07
N GLY A 205 1.24 4.07 0.56
CA GLY A 205 1.52 3.76 1.95
C GLY A 205 2.89 4.26 2.41
N VAL A 206 3.92 4.15 1.56
CA VAL A 206 5.27 4.68 1.82
C VAL A 206 5.24 6.19 2.02
N LEU A 207 4.53 6.93 1.15
CA LEU A 207 4.41 8.38 1.30
C LEU A 207 3.66 8.74 2.57
N ILE A 208 2.51 8.10 2.83
CA ILE A 208 1.70 8.35 4.01
C ILE A 208 2.48 8.03 5.31
N ALA A 209 3.18 6.90 5.35
CA ALA A 209 3.98 6.51 6.51
C ALA A 209 5.13 7.49 6.76
N ARG A 210 5.85 7.93 5.72
CA ARG A 210 6.93 8.92 5.83
C ARG A 210 6.42 10.27 6.33
N GLU A 211 5.34 10.77 5.78
CA GLU A 211 4.73 12.04 6.18
C GLU A 211 4.12 11.98 7.60
N ALA A 212 3.76 10.79 8.08
CA ALA A 212 3.38 10.56 9.48
C ALA A 212 4.58 10.42 10.44
N GLY A 213 5.83 10.39 9.92
CA GLY A 213 7.05 10.32 10.70
C GLY A 213 7.67 8.92 10.82
N ALA A 214 7.24 7.94 10.02
CA ALA A 214 7.87 6.61 9.98
C ALA A 214 9.22 6.63 9.26
N ILE A 215 10.13 5.76 9.68
CA ILE A 215 11.38 5.42 9.00
C ILE A 215 11.05 4.29 8.01
N VAL A 216 11.26 4.53 6.70
CA VAL A 216 10.97 3.55 5.66
C VAL A 216 12.23 3.24 4.85
N THR A 217 12.64 1.97 4.89
CA THR A 217 13.90 1.49 4.29
C THR A 217 13.69 0.22 3.46
N ASP A 218 14.70 -0.14 2.68
CA ASP A 218 14.88 -1.49 2.14
C ASP A 218 15.38 -2.46 3.23
N GLU A 219 15.61 -3.72 2.87
CA GLU A 219 16.11 -4.77 3.77
C GLU A 219 17.57 -4.56 4.25
N LYS A 220 18.26 -3.56 3.69
CA LYS A 220 19.62 -3.18 4.08
C LYS A 220 19.66 -1.93 4.95
N GLY A 221 18.49 -1.43 5.36
CA GLY A 221 18.37 -0.20 6.14
C GLY A 221 18.65 1.08 5.35
N LYS A 222 18.73 1.01 4.01
CA LYS A 222 18.86 2.18 3.14
C LYS A 222 17.49 2.75 2.81
N GLU A 223 17.44 4.05 2.51
CA GLU A 223 16.19 4.67 2.07
C GLU A 223 15.56 3.91 0.90
N LEU A 224 14.32 3.48 1.06
CA LEU A 224 13.58 2.78 0.02
C LEU A 224 13.30 3.73 -1.15
N LYS A 225 13.79 3.37 -2.33
CA LYS A 225 13.52 4.05 -3.60
C LYS A 225 12.62 3.18 -4.45
N LEU A 226 11.46 3.71 -4.80
CA LEU A 226 10.49 2.99 -5.64
C LEU A 226 10.75 3.30 -7.11
N THR A 227 10.73 2.26 -7.92
CA THR A 227 10.60 2.36 -9.37
C THR A 227 9.12 2.40 -9.73
N LEU A 228 8.75 3.11 -10.79
CA LEU A 228 7.35 3.16 -11.24
C LEU A 228 7.10 1.98 -12.19
N SER A 229 6.99 0.77 -11.62
CA SER A 229 6.83 -0.48 -12.34
C SER A 229 5.77 -1.36 -11.66
N ALA A 230 4.95 -2.04 -12.44
CA ALA A 230 3.96 -2.99 -11.95
C ALA A 230 4.54 -4.39 -11.67
N SER A 231 5.74 -4.71 -12.20
CA SER A 231 6.33 -6.05 -12.12
C SER A 231 7.58 -6.13 -11.24
N GLU A 232 8.22 -5.00 -10.93
CA GLU A 232 9.41 -5.00 -10.08
C GLU A 232 9.03 -5.27 -8.63
N LYS A 233 9.70 -6.24 -8.02
CA LYS A 233 9.47 -6.65 -6.64
C LYS A 233 10.55 -6.11 -5.73
N THR A 234 10.19 -5.77 -4.50
CA THR A 234 11.09 -5.21 -3.50
C THR A 234 10.79 -5.74 -2.10
N ASN A 235 11.66 -5.41 -1.16
CA ASN A 235 11.45 -5.57 0.26
C ASN A 235 11.20 -4.21 0.91
N ILE A 236 10.46 -4.19 2.00
CA ILE A 236 10.18 -2.99 2.78
C ILE A 236 10.29 -3.25 4.26
N ILE A 237 10.92 -2.31 4.97
CA ILE A 237 10.89 -2.19 6.43
C ILE A 237 10.42 -0.77 6.75
N ALA A 238 9.26 -0.66 7.38
CA ALA A 238 8.70 0.60 7.83
C ALA A 238 8.45 0.53 9.34
N VAL A 239 9.03 1.44 10.13
CA VAL A 239 8.93 1.44 11.58
C VAL A 239 8.75 2.86 12.13
N ASN A 240 8.18 2.97 13.32
CA ASN A 240 7.98 4.26 13.98
C ASN A 240 9.19 4.76 14.78
N GLU A 241 10.20 3.92 15.06
CA GLU A 241 11.38 4.28 15.83
C GLU A 241 12.65 3.56 15.38
N ARG A 242 13.77 4.22 15.49
CA ARG A 242 15.07 3.73 15.04
C ARG A 242 15.49 2.40 15.70
N TYR A 243 15.25 2.23 17.00
CA TYR A 243 15.64 0.99 17.67
C TYR A 243 14.94 -0.26 17.13
N LEU A 244 13.72 -0.11 16.58
CA LEU A 244 13.02 -1.22 15.92
C LEU A 244 13.70 -1.59 14.60
N LEU A 245 14.12 -0.60 13.83
CA LEU A 245 14.89 -0.85 12.60
C LEU A 245 16.19 -1.58 12.92
N ASP A 246 16.94 -1.09 13.93
CA ASP A 246 18.22 -1.69 14.32
C ASP A 246 18.03 -3.14 14.79
N MET A 247 16.99 -3.42 15.59
CA MET A 247 16.64 -4.76 16.05
C MET A 247 16.28 -5.71 14.88
N ILE A 248 15.59 -5.19 13.86
CA ILE A 248 15.22 -5.97 12.67
C ILE A 248 16.47 -6.26 11.83
N LEU A 249 17.33 -5.26 11.61
CA LEU A 249 18.55 -5.41 10.82
C LEU A 249 19.55 -6.37 11.48
N GLU A 250 19.67 -6.36 12.80
CA GLU A 250 20.46 -7.35 13.56
C GLU A 250 19.96 -8.78 13.29
N GLU A 251 18.66 -9.02 13.39
CA GLU A 251 18.06 -10.33 13.11
C GLU A 251 18.21 -10.76 11.62
N MET A 252 18.32 -9.81 10.71
CA MET A 252 18.58 -10.11 9.30
C MET A 252 20.05 -10.43 9.01
N GLY A 253 20.98 -9.92 9.81
CA GLY A 253 22.41 -10.21 9.72
C GLY A 253 22.80 -11.56 10.32
N ASP A 254 22.02 -12.07 11.27
CA ASP A 254 22.22 -13.35 11.96
C ASP A 254 21.58 -14.55 11.24
N GLY A 255 21.04 -14.34 10.05
CA GLY A 255 20.48 -15.42 9.23
C GLY A 255 21.56 -16.25 8.52
N PRO A 256 21.36 -17.59 8.38
CA PRO A 256 22.32 -18.48 7.74
C PRO A 256 22.57 -18.13 6.27
#